data_6a392fb159c6a8592afd5966805e63bb
#
_entry.id   6a392fb159c6a8592afd5966805e63bb
#
_cell.length_a   1.000
_cell.length_b   1.000
_cell.length_c   1.000
_cell.angle_alpha   90.00
_cell.angle_beta   90.00
_cell.angle_gamma   90.00
#
_symmetry.space_group_name_H-M   'P 1'
#
loop_
_entity.id
_entity.type
_entity.pdbx_description
1 polymer ?
#
loop_
_entity_poly.entity_id
_entity_poly.type
_entity_poly.pdbx_seq_one_letter_code
_entity_poly.pdbx_strand_id
1 'polypeptide(L)'
;MTTHITANPWDNGADELERFALEECVKRQRIDHRVSVLVVSDKRCELAPKLANLGAQVLIVDRPAFQQEIEGRILAAGQRDQISFMAFELNALPEVFPGQPFDMIIVRRGLCGLPYEKARQTIRRLLLQLRIGGKLYVSVLGLHSELGQDYAGGNSLIEQRFAPLAAPLADKYEIRHPVCLYTERNLFMLLLEAGASVLRTLTTTYGNVKGVAVRV
;
A
#
# COMPACT_ATOMS: atom_id res chain seq x y z
N MET A 1 -37.02 -5.59 1.09
CA MET A 1 -35.89 -5.60 0.15
C MET A 1 -34.64 -5.24 0.94
N THR A 2 -33.93 -6.23 1.44
CA THR A 2 -32.69 -6.04 2.22
C THR A 2 -31.55 -5.85 1.23
N THR A 3 -31.09 -4.63 1.06
CA THR A 3 -29.88 -4.33 0.32
C THR A 3 -28.71 -4.96 1.07
N HIS A 4 -28.26 -6.11 0.61
CA HIS A 4 -26.95 -6.63 0.97
C HIS A 4 -25.90 -5.66 0.41
N ILE A 5 -25.43 -4.77 1.25
CA ILE A 5 -24.19 -4.04 1.02
C ILE A 5 -23.09 -5.11 1.09
N THR A 6 -22.73 -5.66 -0.06
CA THR A 6 -21.54 -6.50 -0.17
C THR A 6 -20.36 -5.61 0.21
N ALA A 7 -19.88 -5.79 1.44
CA ALA A 7 -18.70 -5.09 1.93
C ALA A 7 -17.55 -5.41 0.97
N ASN A 8 -17.20 -4.44 0.14
CA ASN A 8 -16.05 -4.55 -0.75
C ASN A 8 -14.82 -4.65 0.15
N PRO A 9 -14.02 -5.73 0.13
CA PRO A 9 -12.81 -5.86 0.95
C PRO A 9 -11.79 -4.75 0.68
N TRP A 10 -12.03 -3.94 -0.32
CA TRP A 10 -11.28 -2.74 -0.68
C TRP A 10 -11.78 -1.46 0.02
N ASP A 11 -13.01 -1.46 0.55
CA ASP A 11 -13.72 -0.26 1.03
C ASP A 11 -13.78 -0.19 2.55
N ASN A 12 -12.67 -0.25 3.20
CA ASN A 12 -12.68 -0.02 4.64
C ASN A 12 -12.21 1.40 4.93
N GLY A 13 -13.15 2.32 4.93
CA GLY A 13 -12.94 3.72 5.31
C GLY A 13 -12.47 3.95 6.76
N ALA A 14 -12.16 2.90 7.49
CA ALA A 14 -11.55 2.92 8.82
C ALA A 14 -10.45 1.86 8.91
N ASP A 15 -9.58 1.83 7.88
CA ASP A 15 -8.45 0.93 7.85
C ASP A 15 -7.48 1.23 9.01
N GLU A 16 -7.20 0.23 9.85
CA GLU A 16 -6.27 0.38 10.98
C GLU A 16 -4.90 0.88 10.54
N LEU A 17 -4.42 0.46 9.36
CA LEU A 17 -3.16 0.93 8.79
C LEU A 17 -3.21 2.44 8.51
N GLU A 18 -4.32 2.90 7.93
CA GLU A 18 -4.57 4.32 7.67
C GLU A 18 -4.58 5.12 8.96
N ARG A 19 -5.28 4.63 9.99
CA ARG A 19 -5.30 5.26 11.32
C ARG A 19 -3.89 5.38 11.89
N PHE A 20 -3.09 4.31 11.85
CA PHE A 20 -1.71 4.34 12.33
C PHE A 20 -0.85 5.33 11.55
N ALA A 21 -1.04 5.43 10.23
CA ALA A 21 -0.32 6.39 9.40
C ALA A 21 -0.70 7.84 9.74
N LEU A 22 -2.00 8.13 9.91
CA LEU A 22 -2.48 9.47 10.30
C LEU A 22 -1.98 9.87 11.69
N GLU A 23 -2.05 8.97 12.68
CA GLU A 23 -1.51 9.20 14.03
C GLU A 23 -0.01 9.48 14.01
N GLU A 24 0.76 8.77 13.17
CA GLU A 24 2.18 9.00 13.01
C GLU A 24 2.48 10.34 12.34
N CYS A 25 1.67 10.70 11.33
CA CYS A 25 1.78 12.01 10.68
C CYS A 25 1.65 13.14 11.69
N VAL A 26 0.62 13.09 12.54
CA VAL A 26 0.43 14.08 13.63
C VAL A 26 1.62 14.11 14.58
N LYS A 27 2.15 12.96 15.00
CA LYS A 27 3.31 12.88 15.92
C LYS A 27 4.58 13.49 15.33
N ARG A 28 4.75 13.44 14.01
CA ARG A 28 5.94 13.96 13.32
C ARG A 28 5.85 15.43 12.94
N GLN A 29 4.65 16.02 12.93
CA GLN A 29 4.48 17.45 12.66
C GLN A 29 5.15 18.29 13.74
N ARG A 30 5.98 19.25 13.30
CA ARG A 30 6.67 20.25 14.13
C ARG A 30 6.64 21.59 13.42
N ILE A 31 6.90 22.67 14.13
CA ILE A 31 6.87 24.04 13.58
C ILE A 31 7.86 24.18 12.42
N ASP A 32 9.02 23.54 12.52
CA ASP A 32 10.16 23.62 11.59
C ASP A 32 10.26 22.43 10.64
N HIS A 33 9.32 21.47 10.70
CA HIS A 33 9.39 20.25 9.90
C HIS A 33 8.03 19.88 9.32
N ARG A 34 7.94 19.92 7.99
CA ARG A 34 6.81 19.33 7.23
C ARG A 34 7.03 17.85 7.02
N VAL A 35 6.06 17.05 7.38
CA VAL A 35 6.09 15.60 7.16
C VAL A 35 6.03 15.31 5.66
N SER A 36 7.02 14.56 5.15
CA SER A 36 7.08 14.12 3.75
C SER A 36 6.59 12.68 3.63
N VAL A 37 5.58 12.45 2.80
CA VAL A 37 4.90 11.15 2.67
C VAL A 37 4.88 10.70 1.22
N LEU A 38 5.27 9.44 0.98
CA LEU A 38 5.06 8.76 -0.29
C LEU A 38 3.91 7.76 -0.16
N VAL A 39 2.90 7.88 -1.03
CA VAL A 39 1.79 6.93 -1.10
C VAL A 39 1.87 6.19 -2.44
N VAL A 40 1.96 4.86 -2.38
CA VAL A 40 2.12 4.00 -3.55
C VAL A 40 0.86 3.16 -3.75
N SER A 41 0.35 3.14 -4.98
CA SER A 41 -0.85 2.39 -5.36
C SER A 41 -2.12 2.85 -4.63
N ASP A 42 -2.41 4.15 -4.67
CA ASP A 42 -3.60 4.76 -4.07
C ASP A 42 -4.61 5.24 -5.15
N LYS A 43 -5.03 4.33 -6.03
CA LYS A 43 -5.96 4.62 -7.14
C LYS A 43 -7.13 5.54 -6.75
N ARG A 44 -7.66 5.38 -5.54
CA ARG A 44 -8.79 6.18 -5.06
C ARG A 44 -8.39 7.53 -4.49
N CYS A 45 -7.10 7.76 -4.27
CA CYS A 45 -6.59 9.02 -3.70
C CYS A 45 -7.34 9.45 -2.43
N GLU A 46 -7.68 8.49 -1.53
CA GLU A 46 -8.47 8.77 -0.33
C GLU A 46 -7.61 9.16 0.86
N LEU A 47 -6.41 8.59 0.95
CA LEU A 47 -5.51 8.81 2.08
C LEU A 47 -4.69 10.10 1.92
N ALA A 48 -4.24 10.40 0.72
CA ALA A 48 -3.39 11.56 0.46
C ALA A 48 -4.05 12.90 0.89
N PRO A 49 -5.35 13.17 0.60
CA PRO A 49 -6.02 14.37 1.10
C PRO A 49 -6.08 14.45 2.62
N LYS A 50 -6.26 13.34 3.33
CA LYS A 50 -6.27 13.30 4.80
C LYS A 50 -4.91 13.67 5.39
N LEU A 51 -3.82 13.16 4.80
CA LEU A 51 -2.46 13.51 5.19
C LEU A 51 -2.13 14.98 4.89
N ALA A 52 -2.54 15.48 3.72
CA ALA A 52 -2.36 16.87 3.35
C ALA A 52 -3.11 17.81 4.30
N ASN A 53 -4.33 17.47 4.72
CA ASN A 53 -5.08 18.23 5.73
C ASN A 53 -4.38 18.27 7.10
N LEU A 54 -3.51 17.31 7.39
CA LEU A 54 -2.63 17.32 8.56
C LEU A 54 -1.33 18.11 8.30
N GLY A 55 -1.18 18.78 7.15
CA GLY A 55 -0.02 19.61 6.81
C GLY A 55 1.15 18.85 6.15
N ALA A 56 0.97 17.57 5.80
CA ALA A 56 2.00 16.80 5.13
C ALA A 56 2.17 17.22 3.65
N GLN A 57 3.40 17.06 3.12
CA GLN A 57 3.66 17.04 1.70
C GLN A 57 3.55 15.59 1.21
N VAL A 58 2.69 15.34 0.24
CA VAL A 58 2.38 14.00 -0.22
C VAL A 58 2.75 13.83 -1.69
N LEU A 59 3.54 12.80 -1.98
CA LEU A 59 3.75 12.31 -3.34
C LEU A 59 2.96 11.03 -3.52
N ILE A 60 2.07 11.01 -4.52
CA ILE A 60 1.36 9.80 -4.94
C ILE A 60 2.12 9.20 -6.12
N VAL A 61 2.36 7.89 -6.06
CA VAL A 61 2.91 7.11 -7.18
C VAL A 61 1.94 5.99 -7.53
N ASP A 62 1.46 5.99 -8.75
CA ASP A 62 0.60 4.93 -9.27
C ASP A 62 0.79 4.78 -10.78
N ARG A 63 0.14 3.78 -11.38
CA ARG A 63 0.24 3.48 -12.81
C ARG A 63 -0.22 4.66 -13.67
N PRO A 64 0.39 4.86 -14.85
CA PRO A 64 0.00 5.92 -15.79
C PRO A 64 -1.51 5.90 -16.13
N ALA A 65 -2.12 4.71 -16.18
CA ALA A 65 -3.54 4.54 -16.46
C ALA A 65 -4.47 5.26 -15.45
N PHE A 66 -4.00 5.59 -14.24
CA PHE A 66 -4.80 6.27 -13.21
C PHE A 66 -4.47 7.76 -13.07
N GLN A 67 -3.55 8.28 -13.86
CA GLN A 67 -3.09 9.67 -13.75
C GLN A 67 -4.25 10.67 -13.80
N GLN A 68 -5.08 10.62 -14.84
CA GLN A 68 -6.17 11.56 -15.02
C GLN A 68 -7.18 11.53 -13.86
N GLU A 69 -7.48 10.31 -13.35
CA GLU A 69 -8.40 10.13 -12.22
C GLU A 69 -7.81 10.73 -10.94
N ILE A 70 -6.54 10.43 -10.63
CA ILE A 70 -5.88 10.90 -9.42
C ILE A 70 -5.68 12.41 -9.46
N GLU A 71 -5.18 12.98 -10.56
CA GLU A 71 -5.00 14.43 -10.73
C GLU A 71 -6.35 15.18 -10.63
N GLY A 72 -7.43 14.62 -11.20
CA GLY A 72 -8.77 15.16 -11.04
C GLY A 72 -9.24 15.22 -9.61
N ARG A 73 -8.93 14.17 -8.81
CA ARG A 73 -9.27 14.12 -7.37
C ARG A 73 -8.44 15.10 -6.55
N ILE A 74 -7.14 15.24 -6.85
CA ILE A 74 -6.25 16.23 -6.21
C ILE A 74 -6.79 17.66 -6.47
N LEU A 75 -7.20 17.93 -7.71
CA LEU A 75 -7.79 19.21 -8.07
C LEU A 75 -9.10 19.46 -7.32
N ALA A 76 -10.00 18.49 -7.29
CA ALA A 76 -11.28 18.58 -6.60
C ALA A 76 -11.11 18.80 -5.08
N ALA A 77 -10.05 18.25 -4.48
CA ALA A 77 -9.71 18.47 -3.08
C ALA A 77 -9.07 19.85 -2.81
N GLY A 78 -8.69 20.61 -3.85
CA GLY A 78 -8.03 21.92 -3.70
C GLY A 78 -6.63 21.84 -3.09
N GLN A 79 -5.92 20.71 -3.22
CA GLN A 79 -4.67 20.43 -2.49
C GLN A 79 -3.44 20.28 -3.41
N ARG A 80 -3.44 20.94 -4.57
CA ARG A 80 -2.33 20.87 -5.54
C ARG A 80 -0.98 21.33 -5.00
N ASP A 81 -0.98 22.19 -4.01
CA ASP A 81 0.25 22.69 -3.40
C ASP A 81 0.86 21.69 -2.41
N GLN A 82 0.08 20.72 -1.96
CA GLN A 82 0.49 19.73 -0.96
C GLN A 82 0.58 18.31 -1.50
N ILE A 83 -0.13 18.01 -2.59
CA ILE A 83 -0.17 16.67 -3.20
C ILE A 83 0.31 16.75 -4.63
N SER A 84 1.32 15.95 -4.95
CA SER A 84 1.83 15.73 -6.30
C SER A 84 1.64 14.29 -6.73
N PHE A 85 1.59 14.06 -8.05
CA PHE A 85 1.45 12.74 -8.64
C PHE A 85 2.63 12.44 -9.58
N MET A 86 3.10 11.20 -9.56
CA MET A 86 4.05 10.67 -10.54
C MET A 86 3.56 9.31 -11.07
N ALA A 87 3.58 9.18 -12.38
CA ALA A 87 3.15 7.96 -13.07
C ALA A 87 4.31 6.96 -13.17
N PHE A 88 4.24 5.86 -12.41
CA PHE A 88 5.19 4.75 -12.49
C PHE A 88 4.51 3.41 -12.23
N GLU A 89 5.00 2.38 -12.91
CA GLU A 89 4.70 0.99 -12.54
C GLU A 89 5.50 0.59 -11.30
N LEU A 90 4.90 -0.16 -10.40
CA LEU A 90 5.52 -0.55 -9.13
C LEU A 90 6.82 -1.38 -9.29
N ASN A 91 6.93 -2.13 -10.39
CA ASN A 91 8.12 -2.89 -10.74
C ASN A 91 9.24 -2.04 -11.37
N ALA A 92 8.96 -0.80 -11.73
CA ALA A 92 9.85 0.13 -12.42
C ALA A 92 9.99 1.48 -11.68
N LEU A 93 9.92 1.45 -10.35
CA LEU A 93 10.08 2.66 -9.54
C LEU A 93 11.45 3.32 -9.78
N PRO A 94 11.53 4.65 -9.80
CA PRO A 94 12.78 5.37 -9.94
C PRO A 94 13.71 5.10 -8.75
N GLU A 95 15.00 5.28 -8.95
CA GLU A 95 15.98 5.15 -7.87
C GLU A 95 15.87 6.29 -6.85
N VAL A 96 15.44 7.47 -7.32
CA VAL A 96 15.31 8.70 -6.51
C VAL A 96 13.96 9.32 -6.77
N PHE A 97 13.23 9.60 -5.71
CA PHE A 97 11.97 10.35 -5.77
C PHE A 97 12.17 11.82 -5.39
N PRO A 98 11.44 12.77 -6.01
CA PRO A 98 11.40 14.13 -5.52
C PRO A 98 10.84 14.18 -4.09
N GLY A 99 11.41 15.03 -3.24
CA GLY A 99 10.97 15.17 -1.86
C GLY A 99 11.51 14.15 -0.86
N GLN A 100 12.37 13.18 -1.31
CA GLN A 100 13.05 12.27 -0.38
C GLN A 100 14.12 13.03 0.46
N PRO A 101 14.54 12.47 1.62
CA PRO A 101 14.04 11.26 2.23
C PRO A 101 12.67 11.46 2.88
N PHE A 102 11.79 10.47 2.72
CA PHE A 102 10.45 10.51 3.28
C PHE A 102 10.42 10.17 4.77
N ASP A 103 9.49 10.76 5.50
CA ASP A 103 9.19 10.38 6.88
C ASP A 103 8.36 9.09 6.94
N MET A 104 7.49 8.93 5.94
CA MET A 104 6.57 7.82 5.85
C MET A 104 6.39 7.36 4.41
N ILE A 105 6.29 6.05 4.20
CA ILE A 105 5.88 5.45 2.92
C ILE A 105 4.72 4.52 3.18
N ILE A 106 3.68 4.61 2.35
CA ILE A 106 2.47 3.81 2.48
C ILE A 106 2.26 3.06 1.16
N VAL A 107 2.24 1.73 1.20
CA VAL A 107 2.03 0.87 0.02
C VAL A 107 0.69 0.16 0.16
N ARG A 108 -0.24 0.48 -0.73
CA ARG A 108 -1.61 -0.05 -0.68
C ARG A 108 -1.83 -1.13 -1.75
N ARG A 109 -1.68 -2.41 -1.35
CA ARG A 109 -2.01 -3.61 -2.16
C ARG A 109 -1.23 -3.80 -3.46
N GLY A 110 -0.50 -2.80 -3.94
CA GLY A 110 0.25 -2.91 -5.20
C GLY A 110 1.23 -4.08 -5.24
N LEU A 111 1.82 -4.44 -4.11
CA LEU A 111 2.75 -5.57 -4.00
C LEU A 111 2.16 -6.91 -4.41
N CYS A 112 0.83 -7.08 -4.28
CA CYS A 112 0.18 -8.33 -4.65
C CYS A 112 0.22 -8.62 -6.15
N GLY A 113 0.36 -7.59 -6.99
CA GLY A 113 0.56 -7.72 -8.44
C GLY A 113 1.98 -8.12 -8.84
N LEU A 114 2.86 -8.42 -7.88
CA LEU A 114 4.24 -8.82 -8.11
C LEU A 114 4.51 -10.22 -7.54
N PRO A 115 5.40 -11.01 -8.20
CA PRO A 115 5.99 -12.19 -7.56
C PRO A 115 6.73 -11.79 -6.29
N TYR A 116 6.81 -12.69 -5.30
CA TYR A 116 7.36 -12.42 -3.96
C TYR A 116 8.74 -11.77 -3.99
N GLU A 117 9.65 -12.30 -4.81
CA GLU A 117 11.02 -11.77 -4.92
C GLU A 117 11.04 -10.33 -5.47
N LYS A 118 10.16 -10.01 -6.44
CA LYS A 118 10.02 -8.65 -6.96
C LYS A 118 9.42 -7.72 -5.91
N ALA A 119 8.44 -8.18 -5.16
CA ALA A 119 7.87 -7.43 -4.04
C ALA A 119 8.94 -7.11 -2.98
N ARG A 120 9.81 -8.09 -2.65
CA ARG A 120 10.93 -7.91 -1.72
C ARG A 120 11.92 -6.85 -2.21
N GLN A 121 12.32 -6.91 -3.48
CA GLN A 121 13.20 -5.92 -4.09
C GLN A 121 12.57 -4.53 -4.08
N THR A 122 11.28 -4.43 -4.36
CA THR A 122 10.51 -3.17 -4.33
C THR A 122 10.48 -2.58 -2.92
N ILE A 123 10.18 -3.38 -1.90
CA ILE A 123 10.22 -2.93 -0.50
C ILE A 123 11.61 -2.45 -0.12
N ARG A 124 12.66 -3.17 -0.50
CA ARG A 124 14.04 -2.75 -0.21
C ARG A 124 14.38 -1.39 -0.84
N ARG A 125 13.94 -1.14 -2.08
CA ARG A 125 14.12 0.17 -2.73
C ARG A 125 13.34 1.27 -2.00
N LEU A 126 12.10 1.01 -1.61
CA LEU A 126 11.29 1.97 -0.86
C LEU A 126 11.88 2.29 0.51
N LEU A 127 12.44 1.30 1.21
CA LEU A 127 13.13 1.54 2.48
C LEU A 127 14.29 2.52 2.34
N LEU A 128 15.04 2.46 1.24
CA LEU A 128 16.14 3.40 0.98
C LEU A 128 15.66 4.85 0.78
N GLN A 129 14.39 5.06 0.42
CA GLN A 129 13.78 6.39 0.28
C GLN A 129 13.29 6.97 1.62
N LEU A 130 13.19 6.17 2.68
CA LEU A 130 12.82 6.64 4.00
C LEU A 130 14.01 7.30 4.71
N ARG A 131 13.74 8.20 5.63
CA ARG A 131 14.72 8.62 6.66
C ARG A 131 15.03 7.45 7.58
N ILE A 132 16.19 7.47 8.24
CA ILE A 132 16.44 6.59 9.40
C ILE A 132 15.36 6.88 10.45
N GLY A 133 14.71 5.84 10.98
CA GLY A 133 13.54 5.97 11.84
C GLY A 133 12.24 6.32 11.11
N GLY A 134 12.27 6.45 9.78
CA GLY A 134 11.08 6.59 8.94
C GLY A 134 10.27 5.29 8.88
N LYS A 135 8.96 5.39 8.73
CA LYS A 135 8.06 4.23 8.79
C LYS A 135 7.49 3.84 7.44
N LEU A 136 7.46 2.53 7.21
CA LEU A 136 6.83 1.89 6.08
C LEU A 136 5.53 1.22 6.53
N TYR A 137 4.43 1.54 5.87
CA TYR A 137 3.11 0.97 6.06
C TYR A 137 2.75 0.16 4.82
N VAL A 138 2.43 -1.11 5.00
CA VAL A 138 2.14 -2.03 3.88
C VAL A 138 0.80 -2.72 4.11
N SER A 139 -0.04 -2.72 3.09
CA SER A 139 -1.26 -3.53 3.02
C SER A 139 -1.16 -4.49 1.85
N VAL A 140 -1.46 -5.76 2.07
CA VAL A 140 -1.49 -6.81 1.05
C VAL A 140 -2.76 -7.64 1.14
N LEU A 141 -3.10 -8.29 0.03
CA LEU A 141 -4.21 -9.24 -0.05
C LEU A 141 -3.87 -10.50 0.73
N GLY A 142 -4.78 -10.93 1.58
CA GLY A 142 -4.55 -12.07 2.45
C GLY A 142 -4.98 -13.39 1.82
N LEU A 143 -4.18 -14.43 2.08
CA LEU A 143 -4.51 -15.80 1.68
C LEU A 143 -5.77 -16.33 2.39
N HIS A 144 -6.03 -15.86 3.60
CA HIS A 144 -7.19 -16.25 4.40
C HIS A 144 -8.40 -15.31 4.23
N SER A 145 -8.35 -14.42 3.22
CA SER A 145 -9.49 -13.62 2.78
C SER A 145 -10.39 -14.43 1.83
N GLU A 146 -11.53 -13.86 1.44
CA GLU A 146 -12.38 -14.45 0.39
C GLU A 146 -11.59 -14.76 -0.90
N LEU A 147 -10.56 -13.97 -1.22
CA LEU A 147 -9.74 -14.16 -2.41
C LEU A 147 -8.91 -15.45 -2.39
N GLY A 148 -8.68 -16.05 -1.23
CA GLY A 148 -7.99 -17.33 -1.09
C GLY A 148 -8.83 -18.54 -1.41
N GLN A 149 -10.15 -18.37 -1.58
CA GLN A 149 -11.04 -19.47 -1.94
C GLN A 149 -10.70 -19.95 -3.36
N ASP A 150 -10.43 -21.25 -3.48
CA ASP A 150 -10.04 -21.91 -4.76
C ASP A 150 -8.86 -21.23 -5.48
N TYR A 151 -8.03 -20.51 -4.73
CA TYR A 151 -6.84 -19.86 -5.28
C TYR A 151 -5.76 -20.90 -5.62
N ALA A 152 -5.35 -20.97 -6.89
CA ALA A 152 -4.43 -21.98 -7.40
C ALA A 152 -3.07 -22.01 -6.68
N GLY A 153 -2.59 -20.86 -6.19
CA GLY A 153 -1.36 -20.74 -5.40
C GLY A 153 -1.49 -21.05 -3.91
N GLY A 154 -2.67 -21.43 -3.41
CA GLY A 154 -2.97 -21.52 -1.98
C GLY A 154 -2.04 -22.44 -1.19
N ASN A 155 -1.68 -23.58 -1.75
CA ASN A 155 -0.82 -24.59 -1.13
C ASN A 155 0.68 -24.46 -1.52
N SER A 156 1.03 -23.48 -2.34
CA SER A 156 2.40 -23.26 -2.79
C SER A 156 3.23 -22.48 -1.77
N LEU A 157 4.54 -22.69 -1.80
CA LEU A 157 5.47 -21.80 -1.10
C LEU A 157 5.28 -20.37 -1.62
N ILE A 158 5.56 -19.38 -0.77
CA ILE A 158 5.29 -17.97 -1.10
C ILE A 158 6.02 -17.50 -2.36
N GLU A 159 7.21 -18.00 -2.60
CA GLU A 159 8.05 -17.70 -3.77
C GLU A 159 7.42 -18.19 -5.09
N GLN A 160 6.56 -19.19 -5.01
CA GLN A 160 5.86 -19.81 -6.14
C GLN A 160 4.37 -19.45 -6.20
N ARG A 161 3.90 -18.65 -5.24
CA ARG A 161 2.48 -18.34 -5.05
C ARG A 161 1.99 -17.20 -5.95
N PHE A 162 2.48 -17.02 -7.12
CA PHE A 162 2.01 -15.99 -8.05
C PHE A 162 1.11 -16.62 -9.11
N ALA A 163 -0.22 -16.55 -8.89
CA ALA A 163 -1.22 -17.27 -9.68
C ALA A 163 -2.48 -16.41 -9.91
N PRO A 164 -3.30 -16.72 -10.92
CA PRO A 164 -4.62 -16.08 -11.07
C PRO A 164 -5.56 -16.47 -9.92
N LEU A 165 -6.50 -15.57 -9.61
CA LEU A 165 -7.62 -15.86 -8.73
C LEU A 165 -8.59 -16.84 -9.42
N ALA A 166 -9.45 -17.50 -8.64
CA ALA A 166 -10.59 -18.23 -9.18
C ALA A 166 -11.49 -17.30 -10.01
N ALA A 167 -11.96 -17.75 -11.18
CA ALA A 167 -12.68 -16.92 -12.14
C ALA A 167 -13.83 -16.09 -11.53
N PRO A 168 -14.71 -16.64 -10.66
CA PRO A 168 -15.79 -15.87 -10.05
C PRO A 168 -15.28 -14.70 -9.19
N LEU A 169 -14.14 -14.89 -8.50
CA LEU A 169 -13.54 -13.87 -7.66
C LEU A 169 -12.75 -12.85 -8.48
N ALA A 170 -12.07 -13.30 -9.53
CA ALA A 170 -11.39 -12.43 -10.48
C ALA A 170 -12.37 -11.43 -11.13
N ASP A 171 -13.54 -11.88 -11.53
CA ASP A 171 -14.58 -11.04 -12.12
C ASP A 171 -15.26 -10.15 -11.07
N LYS A 172 -15.60 -10.69 -9.90
CA LYS A 172 -16.22 -9.93 -8.78
C LYS A 172 -15.35 -8.74 -8.36
N TYR A 173 -14.03 -8.94 -8.31
CA TYR A 173 -13.08 -7.93 -7.83
C TYR A 173 -12.31 -7.22 -8.95
N GLU A 174 -12.61 -7.52 -10.20
CA GLU A 174 -11.93 -6.94 -11.39
C GLU A 174 -10.41 -7.15 -11.37
N ILE A 175 -9.93 -8.25 -10.79
CA ILE A 175 -8.51 -8.62 -10.71
C ILE A 175 -8.24 -9.71 -11.73
N ARG A 176 -7.88 -9.32 -12.97
CA ARG A 176 -7.66 -10.24 -14.10
C ARG A 176 -6.20 -10.64 -14.33
N HIS A 177 -5.30 -10.16 -13.48
CA HIS A 177 -3.87 -10.51 -13.54
C HIS A 177 -3.51 -11.45 -12.38
N PRO A 178 -2.44 -12.23 -12.51
CA PRO A 178 -1.95 -13.03 -11.40
C PRO A 178 -1.64 -12.18 -10.18
N VAL A 179 -1.86 -12.73 -9.00
CA VAL A 179 -1.56 -12.08 -7.73
C VAL A 179 -0.81 -13.03 -6.80
N CYS A 180 -0.07 -12.47 -5.86
CA CYS A 180 0.48 -13.17 -4.73
C CYS A 180 -0.39 -12.86 -3.50
N LEU A 181 -0.99 -13.87 -2.87
CA LEU A 181 -1.73 -13.72 -1.62
C LEU A 181 -0.83 -14.05 -0.43
N TYR A 182 -0.92 -13.26 0.62
CA TYR A 182 -0.02 -13.32 1.76
C TYR A 182 -0.70 -13.86 3.02
N THR A 183 0.03 -14.62 3.82
CA THR A 183 -0.27 -14.77 5.24
C THR A 183 0.42 -13.66 6.03
N GLU A 184 0.05 -13.48 7.29
CA GLU A 184 0.73 -12.54 8.19
C GLU A 184 2.22 -12.83 8.31
N ARG A 185 2.57 -14.11 8.45
CA ARG A 185 3.97 -14.58 8.46
C ARG A 185 4.70 -14.23 7.16
N ASN A 186 4.04 -14.37 6.00
CA ASN A 186 4.68 -14.04 4.72
C ASN A 186 5.01 -12.53 4.64
N LEU A 187 4.11 -11.66 5.08
CA LEU A 187 4.38 -10.22 5.11
C LEU A 187 5.49 -9.87 6.10
N PHE A 188 5.46 -10.48 7.29
CA PHE A 188 6.53 -10.30 8.27
C PHE A 188 7.90 -10.65 7.69
N MET A 189 8.02 -11.83 7.06
CA MET A 189 9.28 -12.27 6.43
C MET A 189 9.68 -11.37 5.27
N LEU A 190 8.74 -10.95 4.41
CA LEU A 190 9.01 -10.02 3.31
C LEU A 190 9.67 -8.73 3.80
N LEU A 191 9.14 -8.13 4.86
CA LEU A 191 9.65 -6.88 5.44
C LEU A 191 11.02 -7.09 6.08
N LEU A 192 11.19 -8.19 6.83
CA LEU A 192 12.45 -8.53 7.48
C LEU A 192 13.57 -8.80 6.46
N GLU A 193 13.29 -9.61 5.44
CA GLU A 193 14.25 -9.95 4.38
C GLU A 193 14.59 -8.74 3.48
N ALA A 194 13.69 -7.78 3.37
CA ALA A 194 13.97 -6.51 2.70
C ALA A 194 14.89 -5.58 3.51
N GLY A 195 15.13 -5.88 4.80
CA GLY A 195 16.02 -5.13 5.68
C GLY A 195 15.30 -4.13 6.60
N ALA A 196 14.00 -4.27 6.81
CA ALA A 196 13.25 -3.43 7.74
C ALA A 196 13.23 -4.03 9.15
N SER A 197 13.15 -3.19 10.17
CA SER A 197 12.74 -3.62 11.51
C SER A 197 11.22 -3.63 11.60
N VAL A 198 10.63 -4.82 11.75
CA VAL A 198 9.16 -4.99 11.75
C VAL A 198 8.61 -4.62 13.12
N LEU A 199 7.73 -3.64 13.17
CA LEU A 199 7.10 -3.18 14.41
C LEU A 199 5.80 -3.94 14.70
N ARG A 200 5.03 -4.24 13.66
CA ARG A 200 3.74 -4.91 13.77
C ARG A 200 3.34 -5.55 12.44
N THR A 201 2.70 -6.72 12.54
CA THR A 201 1.85 -7.28 11.49
C THR A 201 0.49 -7.62 12.09
N LEU A 202 -0.55 -7.62 11.28
CA LEU A 202 -1.89 -8.00 11.69
C LEU A 202 -2.70 -8.48 10.49
N THR A 203 -3.67 -9.34 10.77
CA THR A 203 -4.69 -9.76 9.81
C THR A 203 -6.01 -9.09 10.16
N THR A 204 -6.64 -8.45 9.17
CA THR A 204 -7.94 -7.80 9.36
C THR A 204 -9.07 -8.81 9.45
N THR A 205 -10.24 -8.38 9.90
CA THR A 205 -11.46 -9.21 9.92
C THR A 205 -11.85 -9.76 8.54
N TYR A 206 -11.44 -9.09 7.47
CA TYR A 206 -11.65 -9.53 6.09
C TYR A 206 -10.51 -10.41 5.55
N GLY A 207 -9.55 -10.77 6.38
CA GLY A 207 -8.43 -11.62 6.03
C GLY A 207 -7.28 -10.92 5.28
N ASN A 208 -7.34 -9.60 5.03
CA ASN A 208 -6.22 -8.85 4.47
C ASN A 208 -5.11 -8.68 5.50
N VAL A 209 -3.87 -8.61 5.03
CA VAL A 209 -2.71 -8.53 5.92
C VAL A 209 -2.08 -7.15 5.83
N LYS A 210 -1.69 -6.62 6.99
CA LYS A 210 -1.07 -5.31 7.14
C LYS A 210 0.20 -5.39 7.96
N GLY A 211 1.16 -4.53 7.63
CA GLY A 211 2.42 -4.45 8.34
C GLY A 211 2.89 -3.02 8.52
N VAL A 212 3.55 -2.77 9.64
CA VAL A 212 4.28 -1.53 9.92
C VAL A 212 5.70 -1.88 10.24
N ALA A 213 6.64 -1.24 9.55
CA ALA A 213 8.06 -1.43 9.73
C ALA A 213 8.79 -0.10 9.77
N VAL A 214 10.02 -0.09 10.25
CA VAL A 214 10.86 1.09 10.34
C VAL A 214 12.20 0.84 9.65
N ARG A 215 12.72 1.88 9.01
CA ARG A 215 14.10 1.91 8.51
C ARG A 215 15.06 2.11 9.69
N VAL A 216 15.96 1.19 9.91
CA VAL A 216 17.08 1.26 10.88
C VAL A 216 18.38 1.66 10.22
#